data_aeaf730380124c553c194c491a789c86
#
_entry.id   aeaf730380124c553c194c491a789c86
#
_cell.length_a   1.000
_cell.length_b   1.000
_cell.length_c   1.000
_cell.angle_alpha   90.00
_cell.angle_beta   90.00
_cell.angle_gamma   90.00
#
_symmetry.space_group_name_H-M   'P 1'
#
loop_
_entity.id
_entity.type
_entity.pdbx_description
1 polymer ?
#
loop_
_entity_poly.entity_id
_entity_poly.type
_entity_poly.pdbx_seq_one_letter_code
_entity_poly.pdbx_strand_id
1 'polypeptide(L)'
;MYQDTIKAAGEKMDKTYRIGFLDSGVGGLSVLACAKGFIHNAEYIYYADTDHVPYGTKSHGEIISYVDSAMHFFLSRNVDAVLIACNTATSIAAGIMREKYNFKIIGMEPALKPAAEKHSDGNILVCATQVTITGKKMHDLIEATGVSPDLVALPELVTFAENGVFDKETVGVYLDKAVPEHEKYSAVVLGCTHFTYFRRIFEESFPNAE
;
A
#
# COMPACT_ATOMS: atom_id res chain seq x y z
N MET A 1 31.62 -31.22 9.32
CA MET A 1 30.79 -30.20 9.98
C MET A 1 30.67 -28.89 9.18
N TYR A 2 31.75 -28.24 8.71
CA TYR A 2 31.64 -27.00 7.92
C TYR A 2 31.18 -27.24 6.46
N GLN A 3 31.53 -28.36 5.85
CA GLN A 3 31.11 -28.74 4.49
C GLN A 3 29.66 -29.17 4.39
N ASP A 4 29.08 -29.71 5.47
CA ASP A 4 27.65 -30.11 5.50
C ASP A 4 26.72 -28.90 5.62
N THR A 5 27.18 -27.80 6.26
CA THR A 5 26.43 -26.54 6.36
C THR A 5 26.38 -25.81 4.99
N ILE A 6 27.44 -25.92 4.17
CA ILE A 6 27.49 -25.34 2.83
C ILE A 6 26.60 -26.12 1.86
N LYS A 7 26.51 -27.47 2.00
CA LYS A 7 25.60 -28.28 1.19
C LYS A 7 24.13 -27.97 1.48
N ALA A 8 23.76 -27.81 2.77
CA ALA A 8 22.39 -27.44 3.16
C ALA A 8 21.99 -26.02 2.69
N ALA A 9 22.96 -25.09 2.53
CA ALA A 9 22.73 -23.80 1.94
C ALA A 9 22.61 -23.83 0.41
N GLY A 10 23.28 -24.78 -0.27
CA GLY A 10 23.25 -24.95 -1.72
C GLY A 10 21.94 -25.56 -2.26
N GLU A 11 21.27 -26.41 -1.48
CA GLU A 11 20.01 -27.04 -1.89
C GLU A 11 18.77 -26.12 -1.79
N LYS A 12 18.91 -24.93 -1.18
CA LYS A 12 17.82 -23.93 -1.06
C LYS A 12 17.74 -22.92 -2.21
N MET A 13 18.65 -22.98 -3.20
CA MET A 13 18.74 -21.95 -4.25
C MET A 13 17.93 -22.24 -5.53
N ASP A 14 17.28 -23.39 -5.65
CA ASP A 14 16.55 -23.77 -6.89
C ASP A 14 15.01 -23.61 -6.80
N LYS A 15 14.45 -23.19 -5.65
CA LYS A 15 13.00 -22.99 -5.54
C LYS A 15 12.60 -21.62 -6.07
N THR A 16 11.90 -21.57 -7.19
CA THR A 16 11.17 -20.38 -7.64
C THR A 16 9.91 -20.21 -6.80
N TYR A 17 9.81 -19.10 -6.05
CA TYR A 17 8.62 -18.79 -5.25
C TYR A 17 7.53 -18.18 -6.13
N ARG A 18 6.26 -18.53 -5.87
CA ARG A 18 5.11 -17.86 -6.46
C ARG A 18 4.57 -16.84 -5.50
N ILE A 19 4.58 -15.57 -5.89
CA ILE A 19 4.15 -14.46 -5.04
C ILE A 19 2.96 -13.76 -5.69
N GLY A 20 1.81 -13.81 -5.00
CA GLY A 20 0.63 -13.06 -5.36
C GLY A 20 0.74 -11.60 -4.92
N PHE A 21 0.29 -10.68 -5.75
CA PHE A 21 0.11 -9.27 -5.42
C PHE A 21 -1.35 -8.91 -5.62
N LEU A 22 -2.01 -8.45 -4.57
CA LEU A 22 -3.39 -8.00 -4.59
C LEU A 22 -3.45 -6.48 -4.45
N ASP A 23 -4.15 -5.84 -5.35
CA ASP A 23 -4.56 -4.43 -5.23
C ASP A 23 -6.01 -4.25 -5.71
N SER A 24 -6.67 -3.19 -5.28
CA SER A 24 -8.02 -2.84 -5.76
C SER A 24 -8.04 -2.43 -7.24
N GLY A 25 -6.89 -2.03 -7.79
CA GLY A 25 -6.78 -1.57 -9.17
C GLY A 25 -5.34 -1.59 -9.69
N VAL A 26 -4.93 -0.52 -10.36
CA VAL A 26 -3.58 -0.40 -10.96
C VAL A 26 -2.52 0.08 -9.97
N GLY A 27 -2.91 0.64 -8.82
CA GLY A 27 -1.98 1.29 -7.86
C GLY A 27 -0.86 0.37 -7.38
N GLY A 28 -1.16 -0.89 -7.11
CA GLY A 28 -0.21 -1.89 -6.63
C GLY A 28 0.87 -2.31 -7.64
N LEU A 29 0.79 -1.89 -8.90
CA LEU A 29 1.85 -2.13 -9.89
C LEU A 29 3.16 -1.45 -9.49
N SER A 30 3.11 -0.31 -8.78
CA SER A 30 4.28 0.36 -8.23
C SER A 30 5.00 -0.51 -7.18
N VAL A 31 4.22 -1.20 -6.34
CA VAL A 31 4.72 -2.14 -5.32
C VAL A 31 5.32 -3.38 -5.97
N LEU A 32 4.66 -3.94 -6.98
CA LEU A 32 5.18 -5.07 -7.75
C LEU A 32 6.50 -4.71 -8.45
N ALA A 33 6.58 -3.54 -9.09
CA ALA A 33 7.79 -3.08 -9.75
C ALA A 33 8.97 -2.96 -8.76
N CYS A 34 8.71 -2.41 -7.57
CA CYS A 34 9.68 -2.33 -6.49
C CYS A 34 10.14 -3.73 -6.05
N ALA A 35 9.20 -4.64 -5.76
CA ALA A 35 9.50 -6.01 -5.31
C ALA A 35 10.37 -6.78 -6.31
N LYS A 36 10.15 -6.62 -7.62
CA LYS A 36 10.96 -7.23 -8.69
C LYS A 36 12.42 -6.78 -8.65
N GLY A 37 12.71 -5.60 -8.12
CA GLY A 37 14.08 -5.13 -7.94
C GLY A 37 14.87 -5.85 -6.84
N PHE A 38 14.18 -6.49 -5.90
CA PHE A 38 14.79 -7.15 -4.73
C PHE A 38 14.66 -8.68 -4.72
N ILE A 39 13.58 -9.22 -5.30
CA ILE A 39 13.29 -10.65 -5.28
C ILE A 39 13.47 -11.21 -6.69
N HIS A 40 14.56 -11.93 -6.95
CA HIS A 40 14.91 -12.37 -8.31
C HIS A 40 14.42 -13.77 -8.64
N ASN A 41 14.23 -14.65 -7.63
CA ASN A 41 13.79 -16.04 -7.85
C ASN A 41 12.30 -16.21 -7.55
N ALA A 42 11.44 -15.42 -8.23
CA ALA A 42 10.01 -15.47 -8.05
C ALA A 42 9.23 -15.37 -9.37
N GLU A 43 8.14 -16.11 -9.43
CA GLU A 43 7.04 -15.92 -10.36
C GLU A 43 6.03 -14.97 -9.68
N TYR A 44 5.65 -13.91 -10.39
CA TYR A 44 4.75 -12.89 -9.86
C TYR A 44 3.38 -13.00 -10.49
N ILE A 45 2.35 -13.04 -9.66
CA ILE A 45 0.95 -13.06 -10.08
C ILE A 45 0.28 -11.81 -9.52
N TYR A 46 -0.14 -10.90 -10.40
CA TYR A 46 -0.85 -9.68 -10.01
C TYR A 46 -2.35 -9.87 -10.20
N TYR A 47 -3.12 -9.53 -9.16
CA TYR A 47 -4.57 -9.49 -9.18
C TYR A 47 -5.02 -8.05 -8.93
N ALA A 48 -5.57 -7.41 -9.96
CA ALA A 48 -6.23 -6.11 -9.86
C ALA A 48 -7.75 -6.33 -9.81
N ASP A 49 -8.39 -5.92 -8.74
CA ASP A 49 -9.86 -6.00 -8.59
C ASP A 49 -10.54 -4.78 -9.22
N THR A 50 -10.34 -4.61 -10.52
CA THR A 50 -10.81 -3.45 -11.29
C THR A 50 -12.32 -3.30 -11.35
N ASP A 51 -13.07 -4.40 -11.15
CA ASP A 51 -14.54 -4.37 -11.14
C ASP A 51 -15.11 -3.68 -9.90
N HIS A 52 -14.32 -3.58 -8.81
CA HIS A 52 -14.78 -3.06 -7.53
C HIS A 52 -14.01 -1.83 -7.03
N VAL A 53 -13.01 -1.34 -7.79
CA VAL A 53 -12.28 -0.11 -7.46
C VAL A 53 -13.23 1.11 -7.51
N PRO A 54 -13.09 2.07 -6.60
CA PRO A 54 -12.15 2.18 -5.48
C PRO A 54 -12.65 1.52 -4.19
N TYR A 55 -11.78 0.80 -3.48
CA TYR A 55 -12.13 0.17 -2.19
C TYR A 55 -12.43 1.20 -1.08
N GLY A 56 -11.91 2.41 -1.20
CA GLY A 56 -12.11 3.47 -0.22
C GLY A 56 -13.56 3.95 -0.05
N THR A 57 -14.48 3.54 -0.94
CA THR A 57 -15.91 3.85 -0.90
C THR A 57 -16.79 2.65 -0.54
N LYS A 58 -16.20 1.47 -0.36
CA LYS A 58 -16.90 0.22 -0.10
C LYS A 58 -17.07 -0.02 1.40
N SER A 59 -18.10 -0.78 1.76
CA SER A 59 -18.27 -1.27 3.13
C SER A 59 -17.20 -2.30 3.50
N HIS A 60 -16.94 -2.47 4.79
CA HIS A 60 -16.00 -3.48 5.26
C HIS A 60 -16.36 -4.90 4.80
N GLY A 61 -17.66 -5.24 4.78
CA GLY A 61 -18.14 -6.56 4.32
C GLY A 61 -17.85 -6.80 2.85
N GLU A 62 -18.07 -5.80 1.98
CA GLU A 62 -17.72 -5.88 0.57
C GLU A 62 -16.22 -6.09 0.37
N ILE A 63 -15.38 -5.27 1.04
CA ILE A 63 -13.92 -5.39 0.95
C ILE A 63 -13.44 -6.78 1.38
N ILE A 64 -13.97 -7.31 2.50
CA ILE A 64 -13.63 -8.65 2.96
C ILE A 64 -14.01 -9.70 1.92
N SER A 65 -15.18 -9.61 1.31
CA SER A 65 -15.65 -10.53 0.27
C SER A 65 -14.77 -10.49 -0.98
N TYR A 66 -14.40 -9.29 -1.45
CA TYR A 66 -13.56 -9.13 -2.62
C TYR A 66 -12.15 -9.66 -2.38
N VAL A 67 -11.56 -9.33 -1.24
CA VAL A 67 -10.23 -9.84 -0.84
C VAL A 67 -10.27 -11.37 -0.70
N ASP A 68 -11.32 -11.93 -0.12
CA ASP A 68 -11.48 -13.38 0.02
C ASP A 68 -11.55 -14.08 -1.35
N SER A 69 -12.27 -13.51 -2.31
CA SER A 69 -12.33 -14.00 -3.69
C SER A 69 -10.94 -14.00 -4.36
N ALA A 70 -10.17 -12.94 -4.15
CA ALA A 70 -8.78 -12.87 -4.63
C ALA A 70 -7.88 -13.91 -3.95
N MET A 71 -8.07 -14.17 -2.63
CA MET A 71 -7.32 -15.23 -1.92
C MET A 71 -7.64 -16.62 -2.47
N HIS A 72 -8.90 -16.91 -2.82
CA HIS A 72 -9.28 -18.16 -3.49
C HIS A 72 -8.59 -18.31 -4.86
N PHE A 73 -8.50 -17.22 -5.64
CA PHE A 73 -7.75 -17.22 -6.88
C PHE A 73 -6.27 -17.58 -6.63
N PHE A 74 -5.61 -16.94 -5.67
CA PHE A 74 -4.20 -17.22 -5.34
C PHE A 74 -4.01 -18.66 -4.83
N LEU A 75 -4.94 -19.18 -4.03
CA LEU A 75 -4.93 -20.58 -3.59
C LEU A 75 -4.95 -21.53 -4.80
N SER A 76 -5.79 -21.27 -5.81
CA SER A 76 -5.85 -22.08 -7.05
C SER A 76 -4.56 -22.02 -7.88
N ARG A 77 -3.75 -21.00 -7.69
CA ARG A 77 -2.44 -20.81 -8.35
C ARG A 77 -1.26 -21.36 -7.56
N ASN A 78 -1.52 -21.96 -6.38
CA ASN A 78 -0.49 -22.51 -5.49
C ASN A 78 0.60 -21.49 -5.15
N VAL A 79 0.21 -20.27 -4.74
CA VAL A 79 1.16 -19.24 -4.32
C VAL A 79 1.79 -19.60 -2.97
N ASP A 80 3.06 -19.25 -2.78
CA ASP A 80 3.77 -19.39 -1.51
C ASP A 80 3.47 -18.23 -0.55
N ALA A 81 3.20 -17.05 -1.11
CA ALA A 81 2.86 -15.84 -0.35
C ALA A 81 1.98 -14.89 -1.15
N VAL A 82 1.21 -14.07 -0.44
CA VAL A 82 0.44 -12.96 -1.03
C VAL A 82 0.84 -11.66 -0.34
N LEU A 83 1.13 -10.63 -1.12
CA LEU A 83 1.28 -9.27 -0.67
C LEU A 83 0.01 -8.49 -1.05
N ILE A 84 -0.71 -8.01 -0.03
CA ILE A 84 -1.85 -7.10 -0.22
C ILE A 84 -1.26 -5.69 -0.31
N ALA A 85 -1.11 -5.18 -1.52
CA ALA A 85 -0.54 -3.86 -1.79
C ALA A 85 -1.49 -2.73 -1.37
N CYS A 86 -2.79 -2.92 -1.57
CA CYS A 86 -3.83 -1.95 -1.20
C CYS A 86 -3.85 -1.72 0.32
N ASN A 87 -3.62 -0.46 0.76
CA ASN A 87 -3.67 -0.08 2.17
C ASN A 87 -5.07 -0.27 2.76
N THR A 88 -6.12 0.06 1.99
CA THR A 88 -7.52 -0.13 2.40
C THR A 88 -7.83 -1.61 2.63
N ALA A 89 -7.49 -2.48 1.68
CA ALA A 89 -7.66 -3.93 1.81
C ALA A 89 -6.86 -4.50 2.99
N THR A 90 -5.63 -4.04 3.18
CA THR A 90 -4.79 -4.42 4.31
C THR A 90 -5.44 -4.06 5.64
N SER A 91 -5.94 -2.82 5.75
CA SER A 91 -6.57 -2.33 6.99
C SER A 91 -7.76 -3.17 7.42
N ILE A 92 -8.58 -3.59 6.47
CA ILE A 92 -9.87 -4.25 6.73
C ILE A 92 -9.73 -5.78 6.76
N ALA A 93 -9.01 -6.37 5.80
CA ALA A 93 -9.12 -7.80 5.54
C ALA A 93 -7.86 -8.62 5.89
N ALA A 94 -6.67 -8.03 5.94
CA ALA A 94 -5.43 -8.81 6.07
C ALA A 94 -5.39 -9.70 7.33
N GLY A 95 -5.94 -9.22 8.46
CA GLY A 95 -6.03 -10.00 9.70
C GLY A 95 -6.89 -11.25 9.52
N ILE A 96 -8.08 -11.06 8.98
CA ILE A 96 -9.07 -12.14 8.72
C ILE A 96 -8.49 -13.17 7.74
N MET A 97 -7.82 -12.69 6.68
CA MET A 97 -7.25 -13.60 5.68
C MET A 97 -6.08 -14.41 6.25
N ARG A 98 -5.28 -13.86 7.15
CA ARG A 98 -4.20 -14.61 7.85
C ARG A 98 -4.72 -15.75 8.71
N GLU A 99 -5.91 -15.61 9.27
CA GLU A 99 -6.56 -16.68 10.06
C GLU A 99 -7.16 -17.75 9.17
N LYS A 100 -7.60 -17.38 7.96
CA LYS A 100 -8.33 -18.27 7.05
C LYS A 100 -7.43 -19.07 6.11
N TYR A 101 -6.29 -18.51 5.69
CA TYR A 101 -5.43 -19.10 4.64
C TYR A 101 -4.05 -19.50 5.19
N ASN A 102 -3.50 -20.62 4.70
CA ASN A 102 -2.24 -21.20 5.18
C ASN A 102 -0.98 -20.61 4.52
N PHE A 103 -1.10 -19.89 3.41
CA PHE A 103 0.05 -19.21 2.80
C PHE A 103 0.35 -17.88 3.50
N LYS A 104 1.59 -17.42 3.37
CA LYS A 104 2.02 -16.16 4.00
C LYS A 104 1.26 -14.96 3.42
N ILE A 105 0.65 -14.13 4.27
CA ILE A 105 -0.02 -12.88 3.87
C ILE A 105 0.67 -11.68 4.48
N ILE A 106 1.18 -10.79 3.63
CA ILE A 106 1.85 -9.54 3.98
C ILE A 106 0.93 -8.41 3.57
N GLY A 107 0.68 -7.46 4.47
CA GLY A 107 -0.10 -6.26 4.18
C GLY A 107 0.79 -5.04 4.14
N MET A 108 0.34 -4.01 3.43
CA MET A 108 0.98 -2.69 3.36
C MET A 108 0.24 -1.72 4.29
N GLU A 109 1.00 -0.96 5.06
CA GLU A 109 0.50 0.12 5.93
C GLU A 109 1.10 1.45 5.47
N PRO A 110 0.43 2.59 5.70
CA PRO A 110 1.02 3.90 5.44
C PRO A 110 2.38 4.06 6.13
N ALA A 111 3.33 4.70 5.46
CA ALA A 111 4.70 4.86 5.93
C ALA A 111 4.86 5.89 7.07
N LEU A 112 3.89 5.95 8.00
CA LEU A 112 3.92 6.89 9.12
C LEU A 112 5.07 6.61 10.08
N LYS A 113 5.41 5.33 10.31
CA LYS A 113 6.49 4.97 11.23
C LYS A 113 7.85 5.53 10.78
N PRO A 114 8.34 5.29 9.55
CA PRO A 114 9.59 5.90 9.10
C PRO A 114 9.51 7.42 9.01
N ALA A 115 8.35 8.01 8.69
CA ALA A 115 8.16 9.45 8.71
C ALA A 115 8.31 10.02 10.14
N ALA A 116 7.70 9.38 11.14
CA ALA A 116 7.82 9.78 12.54
C ALA A 116 9.25 9.66 13.09
N GLU A 117 9.97 8.61 12.71
CA GLU A 117 11.38 8.42 13.11
C GLU A 117 12.29 9.53 12.57
N LYS A 118 12.01 10.05 11.37
CA LYS A 118 12.84 11.05 10.70
C LYS A 118 12.40 12.49 10.95
N HIS A 119 11.12 12.72 11.21
CA HIS A 119 10.49 14.04 11.36
C HIS A 119 9.69 14.16 12.67
N SER A 120 10.27 13.69 13.80
CA SER A 120 9.59 13.66 15.12
C SER A 120 9.08 15.01 15.60
N ASP A 121 9.80 16.08 15.26
CA ASP A 121 9.50 17.46 15.68
C ASP A 121 8.78 18.27 14.59
N GLY A 122 8.49 17.64 13.45
CA GLY A 122 7.87 18.29 12.30
C GLY A 122 6.39 17.94 12.12
N ASN A 123 5.70 18.73 11.32
CA ASN A 123 4.33 18.45 10.94
C ASN A 123 4.29 17.36 9.85
N ILE A 124 3.65 16.26 10.12
CA ILE A 124 3.48 15.14 9.18
C ILE A 124 2.06 15.17 8.62
N LEU A 125 1.93 15.12 7.30
CA LEU A 125 0.67 14.92 6.61
C LEU A 125 0.56 13.45 6.17
N VAL A 126 -0.57 12.81 6.44
CA VAL A 126 -0.90 11.48 5.89
C VAL A 126 -2.07 11.62 4.93
N CYS A 127 -1.81 11.40 3.65
CA CYS A 127 -2.80 11.34 2.59
C CYS A 127 -3.20 9.87 2.34
N ALA A 128 -4.49 9.52 2.48
CA ALA A 128 -4.95 8.16 2.25
C ALA A 128 -6.43 8.14 1.79
N THR A 129 -7.04 6.95 1.72
CA THR A 129 -8.49 6.83 1.54
C THR A 129 -9.21 7.08 2.88
N GLN A 130 -10.49 7.46 2.82
CA GLN A 130 -11.30 7.67 4.02
C GLN A 130 -11.28 6.43 4.95
N VAL A 131 -11.47 5.24 4.39
CA VAL A 131 -11.46 3.97 5.15
C VAL A 131 -10.11 3.73 5.84
N THR A 132 -9.00 4.06 5.18
CA THR A 132 -7.66 3.93 5.79
C THR A 132 -7.47 4.90 6.95
N ILE A 133 -7.86 6.17 6.77
CA ILE A 133 -7.71 7.23 7.78
C ILE A 133 -8.52 6.94 9.04
N THR A 134 -9.78 6.51 8.88
CA THR A 134 -10.70 6.26 10.01
C THR A 134 -10.55 4.85 10.59
N GLY A 135 -9.75 4.01 9.97
CA GLY A 135 -9.57 2.62 10.36
C GLY A 135 -8.76 2.46 11.65
N LYS A 136 -9.10 1.41 12.42
CA LYS A 136 -8.37 1.07 13.67
C LYS A 136 -6.85 0.99 13.47
N LYS A 137 -6.40 0.44 12.35
CA LYS A 137 -4.95 0.31 12.07
C LYS A 137 -4.22 1.65 11.97
N MET A 138 -4.87 2.69 11.46
CA MET A 138 -4.29 4.04 11.46
C MET A 138 -4.17 4.58 12.89
N HIS A 139 -5.19 4.39 13.71
CA HIS A 139 -5.14 4.77 15.12
C HIS A 139 -4.03 4.02 15.88
N ASP A 140 -3.95 2.70 15.71
CA ASP A 140 -2.90 1.88 16.32
C ASP A 140 -1.49 2.35 15.87
N LEU A 141 -1.33 2.76 14.61
CA LEU A 141 -0.08 3.25 14.06
C LEU A 141 0.31 4.63 14.62
N ILE A 142 -0.65 5.53 14.77
CA ILE A 142 -0.46 6.84 15.42
C ILE A 142 -0.06 6.65 16.89
N GLU A 143 -0.77 5.81 17.63
CA GLU A 143 -0.46 5.50 19.01
C GLU A 143 0.96 4.90 19.16
N ALA A 144 1.31 3.96 18.29
CA ALA A 144 2.62 3.30 18.31
C ALA A 144 3.79 4.24 17.96
N THR A 145 3.55 5.28 17.17
CA THR A 145 4.58 6.26 16.77
C THR A 145 4.66 7.46 17.70
N GLY A 146 3.60 7.75 18.45
CA GLY A 146 3.51 8.89 19.36
C GLY A 146 3.43 10.26 18.68
N VAL A 147 3.27 10.31 17.34
CA VAL A 147 3.10 11.56 16.59
C VAL A 147 1.61 11.88 16.39
N SER A 148 1.31 13.14 16.08
CA SER A 148 -0.05 13.60 15.76
C SER A 148 -0.09 14.16 14.35
N PRO A 149 -0.18 13.28 13.32
CA PRO A 149 -0.19 13.73 11.94
C PRO A 149 -1.53 14.37 11.56
N ASP A 150 -1.50 15.29 10.60
CA ASP A 150 -2.72 15.70 9.92
C ASP A 150 -3.14 14.57 8.96
N LEU A 151 -4.42 14.21 8.98
CA LEU A 151 -4.99 13.13 8.18
C LEU A 151 -5.93 13.71 7.11
N VAL A 152 -5.62 13.50 5.84
CA VAL A 152 -6.44 14.00 4.73
C VAL A 152 -6.83 12.88 3.77
N ALA A 153 -8.14 12.74 3.56
CA ALA A 153 -8.68 11.81 2.56
C ALA A 153 -8.66 12.45 1.17
N LEU A 154 -8.08 11.74 0.19
CA LEU A 154 -7.97 12.20 -1.19
C LEU A 154 -8.59 11.17 -2.16
N PRO A 155 -9.94 10.95 -2.11
CA PRO A 155 -10.59 9.89 -2.87
C PRO A 155 -10.49 10.09 -4.39
N GLU A 156 -10.50 11.34 -4.89
CA GLU A 156 -10.43 11.63 -6.31
C GLU A 156 -9.11 11.20 -6.94
N LEU A 157 -8.00 11.16 -6.18
CA LEU A 157 -6.71 10.70 -6.72
C LEU A 157 -6.76 9.23 -7.17
N VAL A 158 -7.57 8.40 -6.51
CA VAL A 158 -7.79 7.01 -6.98
C VAL A 158 -8.50 7.03 -8.32
N THR A 159 -9.57 7.82 -8.43
CA THR A 159 -10.35 7.97 -9.67
C THR A 159 -9.50 8.55 -10.80
N PHE A 160 -8.68 9.55 -10.52
CA PHE A 160 -7.74 10.11 -11.51
C PHE A 160 -6.78 9.06 -12.04
N ALA A 161 -6.13 8.28 -11.15
CA ALA A 161 -5.19 7.24 -11.54
C ALA A 161 -5.85 6.15 -12.39
N GLU A 162 -7.02 5.66 -12.00
CA GLU A 162 -7.74 4.62 -12.74
C GLU A 162 -8.25 5.11 -14.12
N ASN A 163 -8.51 6.40 -14.27
CA ASN A 163 -8.93 7.01 -15.53
C ASN A 163 -7.77 7.62 -16.35
N GLY A 164 -6.52 7.45 -15.92
CA GLY A 164 -5.36 7.96 -16.64
C GLY A 164 -5.22 9.48 -16.62
N VAL A 165 -5.78 10.16 -15.62
CA VAL A 165 -5.68 11.62 -15.43
C VAL A 165 -4.46 11.90 -14.55
N PHE A 166 -3.36 12.33 -15.15
CA PHE A 166 -2.09 12.58 -14.47
C PHE A 166 -1.56 14.00 -14.67
N ASP A 167 -2.33 14.86 -15.30
CA ASP A 167 -1.90 16.24 -15.57
C ASP A 167 -1.83 17.08 -14.28
N LYS A 168 -0.78 17.91 -14.23
CA LYS A 168 -0.49 18.73 -13.05
C LYS A 168 -1.59 19.76 -12.77
N GLU A 169 -2.23 20.29 -13.80
CA GLU A 169 -3.26 21.33 -13.64
C GLU A 169 -4.45 20.77 -12.84
N THR A 170 -5.02 19.64 -13.30
CA THR A 170 -6.16 19.00 -12.63
C THR A 170 -5.80 18.52 -11.22
N VAL A 171 -4.71 17.77 -11.10
CA VAL A 171 -4.31 17.16 -9.83
C VAL A 171 -3.82 18.20 -8.83
N GLY A 172 -3.05 19.21 -9.27
CA GLY A 172 -2.55 20.28 -8.41
C GLY A 172 -3.68 21.13 -7.83
N VAL A 173 -4.64 21.57 -8.66
CA VAL A 173 -5.83 22.31 -8.18
C VAL A 173 -6.61 21.48 -7.13
N TYR A 174 -6.73 20.17 -7.32
CA TYR A 174 -7.37 19.31 -6.33
C TYR A 174 -6.58 19.25 -5.02
N LEU A 175 -5.25 19.11 -5.07
CA LEU A 175 -4.39 19.09 -3.89
C LEU A 175 -4.42 20.43 -3.15
N ASP A 176 -4.32 21.55 -3.85
CA ASP A 176 -4.36 22.91 -3.28
C ASP A 176 -5.66 23.17 -2.52
N LYS A 177 -6.77 22.66 -3.05
CA LYS A 177 -8.07 22.77 -2.39
C LYS A 177 -8.19 21.85 -1.17
N ALA A 178 -7.64 20.64 -1.25
CA ALA A 178 -7.75 19.65 -0.17
C ALA A 178 -6.80 19.93 0.99
N VAL A 179 -5.64 20.53 0.70
CA VAL A 179 -4.59 20.83 1.68
C VAL A 179 -4.05 22.25 1.43
N PRO A 180 -4.71 23.30 1.92
CA PRO A 180 -4.32 24.68 1.56
C PRO A 180 -3.00 25.17 2.19
N GLU A 181 -2.51 24.52 3.24
CA GLU A 181 -1.30 24.93 3.98
C GLU A 181 -0.10 24.01 3.68
N HIS A 182 0.33 23.98 2.43
CA HIS A 182 1.38 23.06 1.96
C HIS A 182 2.73 23.26 2.66
N GLU A 183 3.12 24.50 2.95
CA GLU A 183 4.46 24.85 3.43
C GLU A 183 4.73 24.41 4.88
N LYS A 184 3.68 24.08 5.66
CA LYS A 184 3.83 23.70 7.07
C LYS A 184 4.36 22.29 7.28
N TYR A 185 4.29 21.42 6.26
CA TYR A 185 4.64 20.02 6.41
C TYR A 185 6.12 19.74 6.14
N SER A 186 6.72 18.94 7.01
CA SER A 186 8.07 18.42 6.86
C SER A 186 8.12 17.01 6.22
N ALA A 187 6.98 16.31 6.25
CA ALA A 187 6.82 15.03 5.58
C ALA A 187 5.38 14.83 5.07
N VAL A 188 5.26 14.19 3.90
CA VAL A 188 3.98 13.76 3.33
C VAL A 188 4.00 12.26 3.11
N VAL A 189 3.12 11.54 3.80
CA VAL A 189 2.96 10.09 3.69
C VAL A 189 1.87 9.77 2.68
N LEU A 190 2.24 9.09 1.59
CA LEU A 190 1.31 8.60 0.57
C LEU A 190 0.74 7.24 1.00
N GLY A 191 -0.35 7.25 1.74
CA GLY A 191 -1.02 6.10 2.35
C GLY A 191 -1.97 5.34 1.40
N CYS A 192 -1.81 5.48 0.09
CA CYS A 192 -2.54 4.76 -0.94
C CYS A 192 -1.61 4.43 -2.10
N THR A 193 -1.73 3.22 -2.66
CA THR A 193 -0.92 2.76 -3.79
C THR A 193 -1.05 3.65 -5.03
N HIS A 194 -2.25 4.17 -5.30
CA HIS A 194 -2.51 5.06 -6.41
C HIS A 194 -1.80 6.41 -6.29
N PHE A 195 -1.57 6.90 -5.08
CA PHE A 195 -0.99 8.22 -4.86
C PHE A 195 0.48 8.28 -5.30
N THR A 196 1.16 7.16 -5.37
CA THR A 196 2.54 7.07 -5.86
C THR A 196 2.71 7.52 -7.31
N TYR A 197 1.65 7.43 -8.13
CA TYR A 197 1.65 7.95 -9.51
C TYR A 197 1.72 9.48 -9.58
N PHE A 198 1.27 10.17 -8.53
CA PHE A 198 1.28 11.62 -8.41
C PHE A 198 2.48 12.15 -7.61
N ARG A 199 3.45 11.30 -7.27
CA ARG A 199 4.60 11.64 -6.43
C ARG A 199 5.24 12.96 -6.84
N ARG A 200 5.50 13.16 -8.14
CA ARG A 200 6.13 14.38 -8.64
C ARG A 200 5.26 15.63 -8.38
N ILE A 201 3.94 15.51 -8.50
CA ILE A 201 3.03 16.61 -8.22
C ILE A 201 3.01 16.92 -6.72
N PHE A 202 3.03 15.91 -5.86
CA PHE A 202 3.18 16.10 -4.42
C PHE A 202 4.52 16.79 -4.08
N GLU A 203 5.64 16.36 -4.64
CA GLU A 203 6.96 16.98 -4.44
C GLU A 203 6.97 18.47 -4.85
N GLU A 204 6.26 18.83 -5.93
CA GLU A 204 6.12 20.20 -6.38
C GLU A 204 5.15 21.02 -5.53
N SER A 205 4.07 20.41 -5.01
CA SER A 205 3.07 21.08 -4.16
C SER A 205 3.54 21.24 -2.72
N PHE A 206 4.39 20.35 -2.21
CA PHE A 206 4.90 20.36 -0.83
C PHE A 206 6.41 20.53 -0.81
N PRO A 207 6.95 21.72 -1.17
CA PRO A 207 8.38 21.91 -1.42
C PRO A 207 9.28 21.75 -0.19
N ASN A 208 8.72 21.83 1.03
CA ASN A 208 9.43 21.68 2.29
C ASN A 208 9.35 20.23 2.85
N ALA A 209 8.53 19.38 2.24
CA ALA A 209 8.29 18.03 2.72
C ALA A 209 9.13 16.97 2.00
N GLU A 210 9.43 15.91 2.76
CA GLU A 210 9.96 14.67 2.20
C GLU A 210 8.88 13.68 1.87
#